data_6fd3b8fbb8bc4ac3a9ebee5cc6676071
#
_entry.id   6fd3b8fbb8bc4ac3a9ebee5cc6676071
#
_cell.length_a   1.000
_cell.length_b   1.000
_cell.length_c   1.000
_cell.angle_alpha   90.00
_cell.angle_beta   90.00
_cell.angle_gamma   90.00
#
_symmetry.space_group_name_H-M   'P 1'
#
loop_
_entity.id
_entity.type
_entity.pdbx_description
1 polymer ?
#
loop_
_entity_poly.entity_id
_entity_poly.type
_entity_poly.pdbx_seq_one_letter_code
_entity_poly.pdbx_strand_id
1 'polypeptide(L)'
;MSKRAYISRYLLIIKKLKQKPYSTYEELQRYMENQFEFLQVKDETIELAFSKKTFERDKKEISNLFGVDIEYSKMHKGYFINQTEIEQMNFQRMMEAFDMFNSLNLTSDLTPFIHLEKRKPQGTENLYGIIHAIKNKLQIKCSYEKYWDDTITQRTLEPYALKEFNNRWYIMANNNGKLKSFALDRLSNLEITNQPFKFPLQQNIEENYRF
;
A
#
# COMPACT_ATOMS: atom_id res chain seq x y z
N MET A 1 -7.79 -23.73 5.06
CA MET A 1 -6.82 -22.63 5.30
C MET A 1 -7.48 -21.29 4.99
N SER A 2 -7.43 -20.32 5.90
CA SER A 2 -8.06 -19.02 5.70
C SER A 2 -7.26 -18.17 4.69
N LYS A 3 -7.93 -17.25 3.96
CA LYS A 3 -7.25 -16.30 3.05
C LYS A 3 -6.16 -15.48 3.76
N ARG A 4 -6.35 -15.18 5.04
CA ARG A 4 -5.39 -14.47 5.91
C ARG A 4 -4.07 -15.23 6.07
N ALA A 5 -4.12 -16.56 6.25
CA ALA A 5 -2.94 -17.39 6.42
C ALA A 5 -2.04 -17.41 5.18
N TYR A 6 -2.61 -17.40 3.97
CA TYR A 6 -1.82 -17.34 2.72
C TYR A 6 -1.07 -16.03 2.58
N ILE A 7 -1.75 -14.90 2.78
CA ILE A 7 -1.14 -13.58 2.67
C ILE A 7 0.01 -13.43 3.69
N SER A 8 -0.19 -13.84 4.94
CA SER A 8 0.86 -13.82 5.96
C SER A 8 2.09 -14.62 5.52
N ARG A 9 1.88 -15.81 4.93
CA ARG A 9 2.97 -16.63 4.43
C ARG A 9 3.72 -15.96 3.28
N TYR A 10 3.03 -15.34 2.32
CA TYR A 10 3.65 -14.61 1.21
C TYR A 10 4.52 -13.46 1.70
N LEU A 11 4.02 -12.67 2.64
CA LEU A 11 4.75 -11.54 3.20
C LEU A 11 5.98 -11.99 4.00
N LEU A 12 5.89 -13.11 4.74
CA LEU A 12 7.02 -13.69 5.45
C LEU A 12 8.11 -14.19 4.50
N ILE A 13 7.74 -14.84 3.38
CA ILE A 13 8.70 -15.26 2.34
C ILE A 13 9.47 -14.04 1.81
N ILE A 14 8.75 -13.01 1.42
CA ILE A 14 9.34 -11.78 0.88
C ILE A 14 10.23 -11.11 1.93
N LYS A 15 9.76 -11.00 3.17
CA LYS A 15 10.52 -10.43 4.29
C LYS A 15 11.86 -11.14 4.47
N LYS A 16 11.84 -12.48 4.48
CA LYS A 16 13.07 -13.29 4.61
C LYS A 16 14.04 -13.04 3.47
N LEU A 17 13.56 -13.05 2.22
CA LEU A 17 14.40 -12.86 1.05
C LEU A 17 14.96 -11.43 0.94
N LYS A 18 14.27 -10.43 1.48
CA LYS A 18 14.79 -9.05 1.58
C LYS A 18 15.83 -8.92 2.68
N GLN A 19 15.63 -9.57 3.83
CA GLN A 19 16.61 -9.55 4.93
C GLN A 19 17.89 -10.31 4.56
N LYS A 20 17.75 -11.42 3.85
CA LYS A 20 18.86 -12.26 3.41
C LYS A 20 18.63 -12.71 1.96
N PRO A 21 19.07 -11.95 0.96
CA PRO A 21 19.09 -12.41 -0.43
C PRO A 21 19.87 -13.72 -0.57
N TYR A 22 19.51 -14.50 -1.56
CA TYR A 22 20.10 -15.83 -1.82
C TYR A 22 19.92 -16.84 -0.69
N SER A 23 18.80 -16.75 0.04
CA SER A 23 18.43 -17.78 1.03
C SER A 23 18.11 -19.10 0.35
N THR A 24 18.57 -20.21 0.95
CA THR A 24 18.21 -21.56 0.49
C THR A 24 16.78 -21.90 0.90
N TYR A 25 16.24 -22.98 0.30
CA TYR A 25 14.90 -23.46 0.70
C TYR A 25 14.87 -23.86 2.18
N GLU A 26 15.91 -24.52 2.67
CA GLU A 26 16.04 -24.95 4.06
C GLU A 26 16.07 -23.77 5.04
N GLU A 27 16.73 -22.68 4.66
CA GLU A 27 16.72 -21.45 5.45
C GLU A 27 15.35 -20.78 5.47
N LEU A 28 14.66 -20.76 4.32
CA LEU A 28 13.29 -20.27 4.23
C LEU A 28 12.36 -21.13 5.09
N GLN A 29 12.46 -22.44 5.00
CA GLN A 29 11.63 -23.36 5.77
C GLN A 29 11.81 -23.15 7.28
N ARG A 30 13.04 -23.11 7.77
CA ARG A 30 13.33 -22.87 9.19
C ARG A 30 12.80 -21.52 9.67
N TYR A 31 12.96 -20.49 8.85
CA TYR A 31 12.41 -19.17 9.17
C TYR A 31 10.89 -19.19 9.26
N MET A 32 10.23 -19.88 8.32
CA MET A 32 8.77 -19.99 8.30
C MET A 32 8.27 -20.76 9.52
N GLU A 33 8.89 -21.88 9.88
CA GLU A 33 8.55 -22.68 11.08
C GLU A 33 8.61 -21.81 12.34
N ASN A 34 9.69 -21.07 12.55
CA ASN A 34 9.82 -20.17 13.69
C ASN A 34 8.74 -19.06 13.72
N GLN A 35 8.41 -18.48 12.56
CA GLN A 35 7.38 -17.44 12.50
C GLN A 35 5.97 -18.01 12.72
N PHE A 36 5.73 -19.22 12.30
CA PHE A 36 4.44 -19.90 12.47
C PHE A 36 4.15 -20.24 13.93
N GLU A 37 5.17 -20.63 14.71
CA GLU A 37 5.02 -20.81 16.15
C GLU A 37 4.46 -19.55 16.83
N PHE A 38 4.97 -18.37 16.49
CA PHE A 38 4.44 -17.09 17.01
C PHE A 38 3.02 -16.80 16.56
N LEU A 39 2.64 -17.19 15.35
CA LEU A 39 1.29 -16.98 14.82
C LEU A 39 0.28 -17.98 15.38
N GLN A 40 0.70 -19.22 15.64
CA GLN A 40 -0.15 -20.29 16.20
C GLN A 40 -0.48 -20.07 17.69
N VAL A 41 0.40 -19.44 18.46
CA VAL A 41 0.11 -19.06 19.85
C VAL A 41 -1.17 -18.22 19.97
N LYS A 42 -1.61 -17.59 18.87
CA LYS A 42 -2.75 -16.68 18.83
C LYS A 42 -4.00 -17.25 18.17
N ASP A 43 -3.82 -18.10 17.20
CA ASP A 43 -4.90 -18.68 16.41
C ASP A 43 -4.53 -20.10 16.09
N GLU A 44 -4.96 -21.02 16.95
CA GLU A 44 -4.74 -22.47 16.81
C GLU A 44 -5.31 -23.02 15.50
N THR A 45 -6.15 -22.25 14.80
CA THR A 45 -6.73 -22.67 13.52
C THR A 45 -5.80 -22.43 12.33
N ILE A 46 -4.63 -21.78 12.54
CA ILE A 46 -3.66 -21.48 11.47
C ILE A 46 -2.74 -22.70 11.28
N GLU A 47 -3.16 -23.66 10.48
CA GLU A 47 -2.24 -24.65 9.92
C GLU A 47 -1.46 -24.02 8.75
N LEU A 48 -0.18 -23.75 8.98
CA LEU A 48 0.73 -23.21 7.97
C LEU A 48 1.73 -24.31 7.56
N ALA A 49 1.35 -25.11 6.56
CA ALA A 49 2.29 -26.05 5.95
C ALA A 49 3.16 -25.29 4.91
N PHE A 50 4.49 -25.46 5.02
CA PHE A 50 5.46 -24.94 4.07
C PHE A 50 6.28 -26.08 3.46
N SER A 51 5.84 -26.58 2.29
CA SER A 51 6.53 -27.58 1.49
C SER A 51 7.13 -26.96 0.22
N LYS A 52 8.07 -27.65 -0.45
CA LYS A 52 8.59 -27.21 -1.76
C LYS A 52 7.48 -26.96 -2.77
N LYS A 53 6.47 -27.82 -2.83
CA LYS A 53 5.29 -27.64 -3.69
C LYS A 53 4.48 -26.41 -3.33
N THR A 54 4.31 -26.16 -2.04
CA THR A 54 3.64 -24.96 -1.55
C THR A 54 4.44 -23.72 -1.92
N PHE A 55 5.75 -23.72 -1.73
CA PHE A 55 6.62 -22.59 -2.08
C PHE A 55 6.61 -22.28 -3.57
N GLU A 56 6.64 -23.29 -4.45
CA GLU A 56 6.56 -23.06 -5.91
C GLU A 56 5.24 -22.42 -6.33
N ARG A 57 4.12 -22.80 -5.70
CA ARG A 57 2.83 -22.17 -5.91
C ARG A 57 2.84 -20.72 -5.37
N ASP A 58 3.34 -20.54 -4.16
CA ASP A 58 3.37 -19.24 -3.49
C ASP A 58 4.21 -18.22 -4.25
N LYS A 59 5.32 -18.64 -4.89
CA LYS A 59 6.10 -17.74 -5.79
C LYS A 59 5.24 -17.16 -6.91
N LYS A 60 4.40 -17.98 -7.55
CA LYS A 60 3.50 -17.53 -8.61
C LYS A 60 2.45 -16.56 -8.10
N GLU A 61 1.87 -16.88 -6.93
CA GLU A 61 0.86 -15.99 -6.33
C GLU A 61 1.47 -14.67 -5.83
N ILE A 62 2.70 -14.69 -5.32
CA ILE A 62 3.46 -13.49 -4.92
C ILE A 62 3.71 -12.61 -6.14
N SER A 63 4.14 -13.17 -7.27
CA SER A 63 4.31 -12.43 -8.52
C SER A 63 2.99 -11.81 -8.98
N ASN A 64 1.90 -12.59 -9.00
CA ASN A 64 0.58 -12.11 -9.44
C ASN A 64 -0.01 -11.01 -8.53
N LEU A 65 0.12 -11.14 -7.20
CA LEU A 65 -0.53 -10.24 -6.25
C LEU A 65 0.30 -8.99 -5.93
N PHE A 66 1.62 -9.13 -5.89
CA PHE A 66 2.52 -8.09 -5.41
C PHE A 66 3.49 -7.59 -6.49
N GLY A 67 3.51 -8.20 -7.67
CA GLY A 67 4.49 -7.88 -8.72
C GLY A 67 5.93 -8.20 -8.31
N VAL A 68 6.13 -9.15 -7.39
CA VAL A 68 7.43 -9.51 -6.82
C VAL A 68 7.88 -10.85 -7.39
N ASP A 69 8.92 -10.83 -8.20
CA ASP A 69 9.47 -12.03 -8.80
C ASP A 69 10.57 -12.64 -7.93
N ILE A 70 10.39 -13.91 -7.55
CA ILE A 70 11.36 -14.69 -6.77
C ILE A 70 12.07 -15.66 -7.70
N GLU A 71 13.34 -15.43 -7.91
CA GLU A 71 14.22 -16.20 -8.79
C GLU A 71 15.22 -17.04 -8.00
N TYR A 72 15.76 -18.08 -8.65
CA TYR A 72 16.82 -18.91 -8.10
C TYR A 72 18.15 -18.64 -8.79
N SER A 73 19.16 -18.22 -8.03
CA SER A 73 20.52 -18.04 -8.51
C SER A 73 21.31 -19.35 -8.38
N LYS A 74 21.72 -19.92 -9.52
CA LYS A 74 22.60 -21.11 -9.54
C LYS A 74 23.98 -20.79 -8.96
N MET A 75 24.48 -19.57 -9.16
CA MET A 75 25.79 -19.11 -8.68
C MET A 75 25.79 -19.01 -7.16
N HIS A 76 24.78 -18.41 -6.57
CA HIS A 76 24.67 -18.21 -5.12
C HIS A 76 23.90 -19.35 -4.40
N LYS A 77 23.39 -20.34 -5.16
CA LYS A 77 22.64 -21.49 -4.68
C LYS A 77 21.44 -21.12 -3.77
N GLY A 78 20.75 -20.03 -4.08
CA GLY A 78 19.65 -19.52 -3.26
C GLY A 78 18.67 -18.68 -4.02
N TYR A 79 17.53 -18.41 -3.39
CA TYR A 79 16.44 -17.61 -3.91
C TYR A 79 16.67 -16.13 -3.59
N PHE A 80 16.28 -15.25 -4.50
CA PHE A 80 16.35 -13.80 -4.33
C PHE A 80 15.17 -13.12 -5.02
N ILE A 81 14.95 -11.86 -4.67
CA ILE A 81 13.92 -11.01 -5.27
C ILE A 81 14.59 -10.11 -6.30
N ASN A 82 14.06 -10.14 -7.52
CA ASN A 82 14.46 -9.25 -8.60
C ASN A 82 13.45 -8.09 -8.68
N GLN A 83 13.82 -6.91 -8.19
CA GLN A 83 12.95 -5.73 -8.14
C GLN A 83 13.71 -4.45 -8.49
N THR A 84 12.99 -3.50 -9.11
CA THR A 84 13.46 -2.12 -9.28
C THR A 84 13.41 -1.34 -7.95
N GLU A 85 14.14 -0.23 -7.84
CA GLU A 85 14.16 0.61 -6.62
C GLU A 85 12.77 1.17 -6.26
N ILE A 86 11.96 1.54 -7.24
CA ILE A 86 10.61 2.09 -7.02
C ILE A 86 9.67 1.02 -6.44
N GLU A 87 9.74 -0.20 -6.98
CA GLU A 87 8.97 -1.34 -6.47
C GLU A 87 9.40 -1.70 -5.04
N GLN A 88 10.70 -1.56 -4.73
CA GLN A 88 11.22 -1.77 -3.37
C GLN A 88 10.63 -0.78 -2.37
N MET A 89 10.54 0.51 -2.69
CA MET A 89 9.99 1.53 -1.78
C MET A 89 8.51 1.29 -1.47
N ASN A 90 7.70 1.02 -2.48
CA ASN A 90 6.27 0.77 -2.30
C ASN A 90 6.02 -0.50 -1.48
N PHE A 91 6.80 -1.53 -1.75
CA PHE A 91 6.72 -2.78 -1.01
C PHE A 91 7.16 -2.63 0.44
N GLN A 92 8.20 -1.86 0.73
CA GLN A 92 8.66 -1.61 2.09
C GLN A 92 7.57 -0.97 2.94
N ARG A 93 6.87 0.04 2.42
CA ARG A 93 5.72 0.68 3.11
C ARG A 93 4.61 -0.33 3.43
N MET A 94 4.32 -1.23 2.49
CA MET A 94 3.33 -2.28 2.70
C MET A 94 3.77 -3.24 3.81
N MET A 95 5.05 -3.62 3.85
CA MET A 95 5.60 -4.50 4.89
C MET A 95 5.57 -3.85 6.27
N GLU A 96 5.92 -2.58 6.38
CA GLU A 96 5.84 -1.81 7.62
C GLU A 96 4.41 -1.75 8.15
N ALA A 97 3.44 -1.48 7.27
CA ALA A 97 2.02 -1.49 7.61
C ALA A 97 1.55 -2.87 8.08
N PHE A 98 2.01 -3.94 7.45
CA PHE A 98 1.68 -5.31 7.83
C PHE A 98 2.31 -5.70 9.18
N ASP A 99 3.57 -5.38 9.41
CA ASP A 99 4.25 -5.63 10.69
C ASP A 99 3.57 -4.85 11.82
N MET A 100 3.21 -3.59 11.57
CA MET A 100 2.43 -2.77 12.51
C MET A 100 1.07 -3.39 12.82
N PHE A 101 0.31 -3.78 11.79
CA PHE A 101 -0.99 -4.43 11.95
C PHE A 101 -0.89 -5.72 12.76
N ASN A 102 0.09 -6.59 12.47
CA ASN A 102 0.30 -7.81 13.22
C ASN A 102 0.70 -7.53 14.67
N SER A 103 1.60 -6.58 14.90
CA SER A 103 2.02 -6.19 16.25
C SER A 103 0.84 -5.67 17.07
N LEU A 104 -0.02 -4.85 16.52
CA LEU A 104 -1.21 -4.32 17.19
C LEU A 104 -2.27 -5.39 17.47
N ASN A 105 -2.44 -6.36 16.58
CA ASN A 105 -3.32 -7.50 16.83
C ASN A 105 -2.75 -8.46 17.89
N LEU A 106 -1.42 -8.44 18.12
CA LEU A 106 -0.76 -9.21 19.18
C LEU A 106 -1.07 -8.65 20.57
N THR A 107 -1.52 -7.43 20.67
CA THR A 107 -1.46 -6.63 21.89
C THR A 107 -2.81 -6.28 22.50
N SER A 108 -3.88 -7.07 22.25
CA SER A 108 -5.17 -6.85 22.95
C SER A 108 -4.99 -6.73 24.48
N ASP A 109 -4.02 -7.48 25.02
CA ASP A 109 -3.72 -7.49 26.46
C ASP A 109 -2.65 -6.44 26.86
N LEU A 110 -1.99 -5.80 25.90
CA LEU A 110 -0.94 -4.79 26.13
C LEU A 110 -1.44 -3.35 25.95
N THR A 111 -2.74 -3.14 25.82
CA THR A 111 -3.37 -1.82 25.71
C THR A 111 -2.89 -0.81 26.78
N PRO A 112 -2.58 -1.21 28.02
CA PRO A 112 -2.05 -0.28 29.02
C PRO A 112 -0.65 0.26 28.70
N PHE A 113 0.11 -0.41 27.85
CA PHE A 113 1.52 -0.09 27.55
C PHE A 113 1.72 0.54 26.18
N ILE A 114 0.67 0.56 25.33
CA ILE A 114 0.76 1.08 23.95
C ILE A 114 -0.16 2.29 23.83
N HIS A 115 0.44 3.45 23.72
CA HIS A 115 -0.27 4.69 23.46
C HIS A 115 -0.20 5.01 21.96
N LEU A 116 -1.28 4.70 21.23
CA LEU A 116 -1.37 5.02 19.82
C LEU A 116 -1.86 6.46 19.63
N GLU A 117 -1.17 7.18 18.76
CA GLU A 117 -1.67 8.46 18.27
C GLU A 117 -3.02 8.24 17.55
N LYS A 118 -4.03 9.02 17.91
CA LYS A 118 -5.31 9.04 17.19
C LYS A 118 -5.10 9.75 15.86
N ARG A 119 -4.68 9.01 14.83
CA ARG A 119 -4.57 9.56 13.48
C ARG A 119 -5.95 9.70 12.86
N LYS A 120 -6.21 10.87 12.27
CA LYS A 120 -7.38 11.03 11.40
C LYS A 120 -7.20 10.17 10.14
N PRO A 121 -8.29 9.67 9.53
CA PRO A 121 -8.21 9.01 8.23
C PRO A 121 -7.43 9.89 7.24
N GLN A 122 -6.53 9.31 6.46
CA GLN A 122 -5.69 10.06 5.54
C GLN A 122 -6.35 10.28 4.16
N GLY A 123 -7.62 9.89 4.01
CA GLY A 123 -8.35 9.95 2.74
C GLY A 123 -7.85 8.96 1.70
N THR A 124 -7.07 7.95 2.12
CA THR A 124 -6.48 6.94 1.23
C THR A 124 -7.52 6.03 0.60
N GLU A 125 -8.70 5.92 1.18
CA GLU A 125 -9.87 5.24 0.62
C GLU A 125 -10.31 5.84 -0.72
N ASN A 126 -10.03 7.13 -0.96
CA ASN A 126 -10.36 7.83 -2.19
C ASN A 126 -9.30 7.66 -3.30
N LEU A 127 -8.11 7.13 -2.99
CA LEU A 127 -6.99 7.04 -3.94
C LEU A 127 -7.36 6.29 -5.22
N TYR A 128 -7.98 5.13 -5.09
CA TYR A 128 -8.36 4.32 -6.26
C TYR A 128 -9.30 5.06 -7.20
N GLY A 129 -10.34 5.70 -6.66
CA GLY A 129 -11.29 6.48 -7.43
C GLY A 129 -10.64 7.67 -8.13
N ILE A 130 -9.75 8.37 -7.44
CA ILE A 130 -9.03 9.52 -7.99
C ILE A 130 -8.05 9.10 -9.10
N ILE A 131 -7.29 8.01 -8.90
CA ILE A 131 -6.39 7.45 -9.92
C ILE A 131 -7.18 7.06 -11.18
N HIS A 132 -8.35 6.43 -10.99
CA HIS A 132 -9.23 6.09 -12.11
C HIS A 132 -9.70 7.34 -12.86
N ALA A 133 -10.12 8.40 -12.14
CA ALA A 133 -10.55 9.66 -12.74
C ALA A 133 -9.42 10.37 -13.51
N ILE A 134 -8.21 10.41 -12.96
CA ILE A 134 -7.02 10.98 -13.62
C ILE A 134 -6.73 10.21 -14.92
N LYS A 135 -6.66 8.87 -14.83
CA LYS A 135 -6.33 7.99 -15.97
C LYS A 135 -7.31 8.13 -17.12
N ASN A 136 -8.60 8.27 -16.80
CA ASN A 136 -9.68 8.38 -17.78
C ASN A 136 -10.06 9.85 -18.09
N LYS A 137 -9.36 10.83 -17.51
CA LYS A 137 -9.61 12.28 -17.70
C LYS A 137 -11.05 12.66 -17.39
N LEU A 138 -11.60 12.17 -16.27
CA LEU A 138 -12.97 12.41 -15.83
C LEU A 138 -12.99 13.38 -14.65
N GLN A 139 -13.94 14.33 -14.68
CA GLN A 139 -14.18 15.22 -13.55
C GLN A 139 -14.69 14.43 -12.34
N ILE A 140 -14.37 14.91 -11.16
CA ILE A 140 -14.88 14.40 -9.89
C ILE A 140 -15.72 15.46 -9.18
N LYS A 141 -16.73 15.02 -8.45
CA LYS A 141 -17.48 15.82 -7.48
C LYS A 141 -17.13 15.34 -6.08
N CYS A 142 -16.99 16.25 -5.15
CA CYS A 142 -16.69 15.93 -3.77
C CYS A 142 -17.13 17.03 -2.81
N SER A 143 -17.30 16.65 -1.55
CA SER A 143 -17.40 17.58 -0.43
C SER A 143 -16.00 17.86 0.09
N TYR A 144 -15.63 19.11 0.25
CA TYR A 144 -14.32 19.51 0.75
C TYR A 144 -14.44 20.42 1.98
N GLU A 145 -13.83 19.99 3.08
CA GLU A 145 -13.74 20.73 4.34
C GLU A 145 -12.60 21.73 4.29
N LYS A 146 -12.90 23.02 4.44
CA LYS A 146 -11.88 24.06 4.41
C LYS A 146 -11.04 24.07 5.68
N TYR A 147 -9.79 24.51 5.54
CA TYR A 147 -8.84 24.53 6.67
C TYR A 147 -9.17 25.60 7.72
N TRP A 148 -9.73 26.74 7.29
CA TRP A 148 -9.82 27.95 8.13
C TRP A 148 -11.09 28.01 8.96
N ASP A 149 -12.17 27.45 8.49
CA ASP A 149 -13.52 27.63 9.07
C ASP A 149 -14.33 26.33 9.15
N ASP A 150 -13.67 25.19 8.87
CA ASP A 150 -14.26 23.84 8.84
C ASP A 150 -15.56 23.76 8.02
N THR A 151 -15.80 24.76 7.15
CA THR A 151 -16.98 24.75 6.29
C THR A 151 -16.84 23.71 5.18
N ILE A 152 -17.88 22.92 4.99
CA ILE A 152 -17.95 21.92 3.91
C ILE A 152 -18.50 22.60 2.66
N THR A 153 -17.77 22.48 1.56
CA THR A 153 -18.16 23.04 0.27
C THR A 153 -18.17 21.95 -0.80
N GLN A 154 -19.19 21.98 -1.67
CA GLN A 154 -19.22 21.10 -2.84
C GLN A 154 -18.23 21.61 -3.89
N ARG A 155 -17.47 20.69 -4.47
CA ARG A 155 -16.46 20.97 -5.49
C ARG A 155 -16.65 20.05 -6.68
N THR A 156 -16.49 20.63 -7.87
CA THR A 156 -16.24 19.88 -9.11
C THR A 156 -14.81 20.15 -9.52
N LEU A 157 -14.02 19.08 -9.61
CA LEU A 157 -12.58 19.17 -9.84
C LEU A 157 -12.20 18.36 -11.08
N GLU A 158 -11.20 18.87 -11.81
CA GLU A 158 -10.51 18.14 -12.86
C GLU A 158 -9.19 17.66 -12.30
N PRO A 159 -9.10 16.38 -11.91
CA PRO A 159 -7.93 15.83 -11.23
C PRO A 159 -6.78 15.59 -12.21
N TYR A 160 -5.62 16.16 -11.93
CA TYR A 160 -4.44 16.06 -12.79
C TYR A 160 -3.37 15.12 -12.24
N ALA A 161 -3.10 15.18 -10.94
CA ALA A 161 -2.08 14.35 -10.30
C ALA A 161 -2.38 14.12 -8.82
N LEU A 162 -1.75 13.09 -8.27
CA LEU A 162 -1.66 12.82 -6.84
C LEU A 162 -0.25 13.10 -6.36
N LYS A 163 -0.13 13.69 -5.18
CA LYS A 163 1.14 13.96 -4.52
C LYS A 163 1.08 13.52 -3.07
N GLU A 164 2.13 12.85 -2.63
CA GLU A 164 2.37 12.64 -1.20
C GLU A 164 3.41 13.63 -0.72
N PHE A 165 3.11 14.29 0.40
CA PHE A 165 4.02 15.20 1.08
C PHE A 165 3.82 15.12 2.60
N ASN A 166 4.89 14.95 3.35
CA ASN A 166 4.85 14.78 4.80
C ASN A 166 3.82 13.74 5.27
N ASN A 167 3.83 12.56 4.65
CA ASN A 167 2.89 11.45 4.91
C ASN A 167 1.41 11.80 4.72
N ARG A 168 1.11 12.80 3.90
CA ARG A 168 -0.24 13.25 3.59
C ARG A 168 -0.45 13.31 2.09
N TRP A 169 -1.58 12.82 1.63
CA TRP A 169 -1.92 12.78 0.21
C TRP A 169 -2.68 14.04 -0.22
N TYR A 170 -2.35 14.53 -1.38
CA TYR A 170 -2.97 15.68 -2.03
C TYR A 170 -3.36 15.34 -3.46
N ILE A 171 -4.52 15.83 -3.88
CA ILE A 171 -4.91 15.86 -5.28
C ILE A 171 -4.61 17.24 -5.84
N MET A 172 -3.94 17.27 -6.98
CA MET A 172 -3.69 18.47 -7.76
C MET A 172 -4.75 18.54 -8.84
N ALA A 173 -5.60 19.55 -8.78
CA ALA A 173 -6.76 19.64 -9.64
C ALA A 173 -7.05 21.08 -10.06
N ASN A 174 -7.64 21.21 -11.25
CA ASN A 174 -8.26 22.48 -11.66
C ASN A 174 -9.62 22.61 -10.96
N ASN A 175 -9.82 23.77 -10.34
CA ASN A 175 -11.09 24.17 -9.78
C ASN A 175 -11.45 25.58 -10.31
N ASN A 176 -12.43 25.65 -11.20
CA ASN A 176 -12.87 26.90 -11.83
C ASN A 176 -11.73 27.69 -12.50
N GLY A 177 -10.92 27.01 -13.31
CA GLY A 177 -9.82 27.63 -14.06
C GLY A 177 -8.56 27.90 -13.23
N LYS A 178 -8.54 27.52 -11.94
CA LYS A 178 -7.37 27.68 -11.07
C LYS A 178 -6.85 26.32 -10.60
N LEU A 179 -5.56 26.10 -10.80
CA LEU A 179 -4.88 24.92 -10.29
C LEU A 179 -4.68 25.04 -8.77
N LYS A 180 -5.13 24.03 -8.02
CA LYS A 180 -5.07 23.99 -6.57
C LYS A 180 -4.75 22.59 -6.06
N SER A 181 -4.20 22.52 -4.85
CA SER A 181 -3.99 21.29 -4.11
C SER A 181 -5.09 21.10 -3.05
N PHE A 182 -5.65 19.89 -2.99
CA PHE A 182 -6.66 19.53 -2.02
C PHE A 182 -6.18 18.32 -1.23
N ALA A 183 -6.15 18.41 0.09
CA ALA A 183 -5.75 17.30 0.95
C ALA A 183 -6.85 16.23 0.98
N LEU A 184 -6.47 14.96 0.78
CA LEU A 184 -7.43 13.86 0.68
C LEU A 184 -8.17 13.58 1.99
N ASP A 185 -7.53 13.81 3.13
CA ASP A 185 -8.13 13.64 4.46
C ASP A 185 -9.26 14.64 4.77
N ARG A 186 -9.44 15.66 3.92
CA ARG A 186 -10.52 16.66 3.97
C ARG A 186 -11.56 16.47 2.89
N LEU A 187 -11.40 15.43 2.07
CA LEU A 187 -12.25 15.13 0.95
C LEU A 187 -13.21 14.00 1.33
N SER A 188 -14.49 14.19 1.15
CA SER A 188 -15.53 13.21 1.39
C SER A 188 -16.53 13.17 0.24
N ASN A 189 -17.38 12.14 0.22
CA ASN A 189 -18.44 11.97 -0.78
C ASN A 189 -17.91 12.07 -2.23
N LEU A 190 -16.81 11.36 -2.53
CA LEU A 190 -16.21 11.33 -3.86
C LEU A 190 -17.14 10.65 -4.86
N GLU A 191 -17.49 11.35 -5.91
CA GLU A 191 -18.24 10.85 -7.05
C GLU A 191 -17.43 11.08 -8.33
N ILE A 192 -17.22 10.04 -9.14
CA ILE A 192 -16.58 10.14 -10.45
C ILE A 192 -17.70 10.43 -11.46
N THR A 193 -17.56 11.54 -12.18
CA THR A 193 -18.56 11.91 -13.19
C THR A 193 -18.22 11.29 -14.56
N ASN A 194 -19.20 11.30 -15.48
CA ASN A 194 -18.96 10.95 -16.88
C ASN A 194 -18.51 12.15 -17.74
N GLN A 195 -18.16 13.28 -17.13
CA GLN A 195 -17.75 14.49 -17.83
C GLN A 195 -16.24 14.48 -18.08
N PRO A 196 -15.78 14.45 -19.33
CA PRO A 196 -14.37 14.49 -19.62
C PRO A 196 -13.82 15.91 -19.48
N PHE A 197 -12.54 16.02 -19.19
CA PHE A 197 -11.79 17.29 -19.22
C PHE A 197 -10.53 17.19 -20.11
N LYS A 198 -9.99 18.34 -20.52
CA LYS A 198 -8.73 18.41 -21.25
C LYS A 198 -7.57 18.43 -20.25
N PHE A 199 -6.70 17.44 -20.34
CA PHE A 199 -5.49 17.40 -19.53
C PHE A 199 -4.54 18.53 -19.96
N PRO A 200 -4.00 19.36 -19.05
CA PRO A 200 -3.06 20.41 -19.40
C PRO A 200 -1.75 19.80 -19.92
N LEU A 201 -0.96 20.57 -20.64
CA LEU A 201 0.37 20.17 -21.05
C LEU A 201 1.22 19.85 -19.79
N GLN A 202 1.94 18.75 -19.80
CA GLN A 202 2.67 18.19 -18.64
C GLN A 202 3.64 19.21 -18.00
N GLN A 203 4.22 20.11 -18.78
CA GLN A 203 5.10 21.17 -18.31
C GLN A 203 4.45 22.12 -17.27
N ASN A 204 3.15 22.41 -17.40
CA ASN A 204 2.46 23.32 -16.48
C ASN A 204 2.19 22.69 -15.09
N ILE A 205 2.18 21.35 -15.00
CA ILE A 205 1.95 20.66 -13.72
C ILE A 205 3.25 20.60 -12.93
N GLU A 206 4.36 20.23 -13.57
CA GLU A 206 5.66 20.08 -12.93
C GLU A 206 6.23 21.43 -12.45
N GLU A 207 6.06 22.52 -13.23
CA GLU A 207 6.55 23.85 -12.86
C GLU A 207 5.84 24.44 -11.64
N ASN A 208 4.54 24.20 -11.51
CA ASN A 208 3.75 24.72 -10.39
C ASN A 208 3.91 23.92 -9.07
N TYR A 209 4.61 22.78 -9.10
CA TYR A 209 4.71 21.87 -7.94
C TYR A 209 6.13 21.34 -7.69
N ARG A 210 7.15 22.00 -8.22
CA ARG A 210 8.53 21.82 -7.76
C ARG A 210 8.63 22.36 -6.32
N PHE A 211 9.07 21.48 -5.41
CA PHE A 211 9.46 21.83 -4.04
C PHE A 211 10.95 21.73 -3.90
#